data_8dd7c0a8e0c49f796a8a9ff80f234cf4
#
_entry.id   8dd7c0a8e0c49f796a8a9ff80f234cf4
#
_cell.length_a   1.000
_cell.length_b   1.000
_cell.length_c   1.000
_cell.angle_alpha   90.00
_cell.angle_beta   90.00
_cell.angle_gamma   90.00
#
_symmetry.space_group_name_H-M   'P 1'
#
loop_
_entity.id
_entity.type
_entity.pdbx_description
1 polymer ?
#
loop_
_entity_poly.entity_id
_entity_poly.type
_entity_poly.pdbx_seq_one_letter_code
_entity_poly.pdbx_strand_id
1 'polypeptide(L)'
;MTLPVFLGEDLTPPPASLGVGERATLGGFEGRHAASVRRIGVGERVDIVDGRGLRLTCDVIGSDKATLSLIVRGSRREDAPVPEVVLV
;
A
#
# COMPACT_ATOMS: atom_id res chain seq x y z
N MET A 1 12.19 7.96 9.40
CA MET A 1 10.83 7.55 9.80
C MET A 1 10.26 6.61 8.74
N THR A 2 9.65 5.55 9.19
CA THR A 2 9.12 4.53 8.29
C THR A 2 7.64 4.80 8.02
N LEU A 3 7.23 4.71 6.76
CA LEU A 3 5.83 4.88 6.41
C LEU A 3 5.04 3.66 6.88
N PRO A 4 3.76 3.83 7.23
CA PRO A 4 2.90 2.69 7.50
C PRO A 4 2.83 1.81 6.26
N VAL A 5 2.83 0.50 6.46
CA VAL A 5 2.80 -0.49 5.38
C VAL A 5 1.55 -1.34 5.54
N PHE A 6 0.83 -1.54 4.44
CA PHE A 6 -0.37 -2.36 4.41
C PHE A 6 -0.27 -3.38 3.28
N LEU A 7 -0.94 -4.51 3.46
CA LEU A 7 -1.00 -5.54 2.43
C LEU A 7 -2.01 -5.16 1.37
N GLY A 8 -1.66 -5.42 0.12
CA GLY A 8 -2.49 -5.05 -1.01
C GLY A 8 -3.62 -6.01 -1.35
N GLU A 9 -3.89 -6.99 -0.48
CA GLU A 9 -4.97 -7.94 -0.72
C GLU A 9 -6.33 -7.25 -0.78
N ASP A 10 -6.48 -6.20 0.00
CA ASP A 10 -7.73 -5.46 0.08
C ASP A 10 -7.73 -4.20 -0.78
N LEU A 11 -6.74 -4.07 -1.66
CA LEU A 11 -6.65 -2.91 -2.54
C LEU A 11 -7.38 -3.19 -3.86
N THR A 12 -8.17 -2.23 -4.30
CA THR A 12 -8.93 -2.32 -5.55
C THR A 12 -8.64 -1.08 -6.39
N PRO A 13 -8.07 -1.21 -7.59
CA PRO A 13 -7.61 -2.45 -8.25
C PRO A 13 -6.40 -3.06 -7.56
N PRO A 14 -6.05 -4.31 -7.88
CA PRO A 14 -4.90 -4.97 -7.26
C PRO A 14 -3.60 -4.21 -7.52
N PRO A 15 -2.62 -4.30 -6.59
CA PRO A 15 -1.38 -3.54 -6.74
C PRO A 15 -0.66 -3.76 -8.06
N ALA A 16 -0.66 -4.98 -8.57
CA ALA A 16 0.07 -5.30 -9.79
C ALA A 16 -0.50 -4.61 -11.02
N SER A 17 -1.75 -4.15 -10.96
CA SER A 17 -2.39 -3.47 -12.08
C SER A 17 -2.28 -1.96 -12.03
N LEU A 18 -1.65 -1.42 -10.99
CA LEU A 18 -1.61 0.02 -10.77
C LEU A 18 -0.29 0.62 -11.20
N GLY A 19 -0.36 1.74 -11.90
CA GLY A 19 0.79 2.55 -12.23
C GLY A 19 0.78 3.86 -11.47
N VAL A 20 1.89 4.58 -11.54
CA VAL A 20 2.02 5.88 -10.90
C VAL A 20 0.94 6.82 -11.46
N GLY A 21 0.27 7.52 -10.57
CA GLY A 21 -0.81 8.45 -10.92
C GLY A 21 -2.18 7.83 -10.90
N GLU A 22 -2.29 6.52 -10.78
CA GLU A 22 -3.58 5.86 -10.73
C GLU A 22 -4.10 5.82 -9.30
N ARG A 23 -5.41 5.70 -9.19
CA ARG A 23 -6.10 5.73 -7.91
C ARG A 23 -6.55 4.33 -7.52
N ALA A 24 -6.61 4.09 -6.22
CA ALA A 24 -7.05 2.82 -5.69
C ALA A 24 -7.73 3.04 -4.35
N THR A 25 -8.48 2.04 -3.92
CA THR A 25 -9.17 2.07 -2.65
C THR A 25 -8.69 0.90 -1.80
N LEU A 26 -8.24 1.19 -0.59
CA LEU A 26 -7.89 0.17 0.38
C LEU A 26 -9.11 -0.05 1.27
N GLY A 27 -9.70 -1.23 1.15
CA GLY A 27 -10.90 -1.59 1.91
C GLY A 27 -10.66 -2.82 2.76
N GLY A 28 -11.74 -3.55 3.05
CA GLY A 28 -11.67 -4.77 3.79
C GLY A 28 -11.06 -4.60 5.17
N PHE A 29 -10.37 -5.64 5.63
CA PHE A 29 -9.76 -5.63 6.94
C PHE A 29 -8.65 -4.57 7.05
N GLU A 30 -7.81 -4.49 6.01
CA GLU A 30 -6.70 -3.53 6.02
C GLU A 30 -7.19 -2.09 5.99
N GLY A 31 -8.22 -1.82 5.20
CA GLY A 31 -8.79 -0.47 5.14
C GLY A 31 -9.39 -0.05 6.44
N ARG A 32 -10.12 -0.96 7.09
CA ARG A 32 -10.70 -0.68 8.40
C ARG A 32 -9.61 -0.44 9.44
N HIS A 33 -8.57 -1.25 9.41
CA HIS A 33 -7.44 -1.10 10.33
C HIS A 33 -6.77 0.26 10.14
N ALA A 34 -6.50 0.61 8.88
CA ALA A 34 -5.83 1.88 8.59
C ALA A 34 -6.67 3.07 8.99
N ALA A 35 -7.96 3.06 8.64
CA ALA A 35 -8.82 4.22 8.85
C ALA A 35 -9.24 4.37 10.31
N SER A 36 -9.59 3.26 10.97
CA SER A 36 -10.17 3.33 12.32
C SER A 36 -9.15 3.13 13.42
N VAL A 37 -8.21 2.21 13.23
CA VAL A 37 -7.24 1.89 14.28
C VAL A 37 -6.01 2.79 14.17
N ARG A 38 -5.42 2.89 12.98
CA ARG A 38 -4.25 3.72 12.75
C ARG A 38 -4.62 5.17 12.50
N ARG A 39 -5.88 5.45 12.21
CA ARG A 39 -6.40 6.80 11.97
C ARG A 39 -5.63 7.53 10.88
N ILE A 40 -5.28 6.81 9.85
CA ILE A 40 -4.61 7.40 8.70
C ILE A 40 -5.60 8.33 7.99
N GLY A 41 -5.17 9.54 7.70
CA GLY A 41 -6.04 10.54 7.09
C GLY A 41 -5.46 11.16 5.83
N VAL A 42 -6.27 12.01 5.21
CA VAL A 42 -5.90 12.71 3.99
C VAL A 42 -4.61 13.49 4.20
N GLY A 43 -3.72 13.43 3.24
CA GLY A 43 -2.43 14.09 3.29
C GLY A 43 -1.30 13.21 3.81
N GLU A 44 -1.61 12.06 4.36
CA GLU A 44 -0.60 11.14 4.82
C GLU A 44 -0.14 10.24 3.68
N ARG A 45 0.99 9.59 3.88
CA ARG A 45 1.57 8.70 2.88
C ARG A 45 1.69 7.32 3.47
N VAL A 46 1.37 6.30 2.66
CA VAL A 46 1.44 4.91 3.08
C VAL A 46 2.08 4.08 1.99
N ASP A 47 2.66 2.94 2.38
CA ASP A 47 3.17 1.96 1.43
C ASP A 47 2.23 0.78 1.36
N ILE A 48 2.02 0.27 0.16
CA ILE A 48 1.23 -0.93 -0.08
C ILE A 48 2.17 -1.98 -0.66
N VAL A 49 2.18 -3.16 -0.09
CA VAL A 49 3.02 -4.26 -0.57
C VAL A 49 2.14 -5.44 -0.98
N ASP A 50 2.58 -6.17 -2.00
CA ASP A 50 1.81 -7.31 -2.49
C ASP A 50 2.35 -8.65 -1.99
N GLY A 51 3.43 -8.62 -1.22
CA GLY A 51 4.04 -9.86 -0.74
C GLY A 51 4.90 -10.56 -1.79
N ARG A 52 5.06 -9.96 -2.97
CA ARG A 52 5.81 -10.55 -4.08
C ARG A 52 6.89 -9.64 -4.62
N GLY A 53 7.27 -8.66 -3.82
CA GLY A 53 8.33 -7.74 -4.19
C GLY A 53 7.85 -6.39 -4.71
N LEU A 54 6.56 -6.21 -4.94
CA LEU A 54 6.04 -4.93 -5.39
C LEU A 54 5.70 -4.06 -4.18
N ARG A 55 6.18 -2.81 -4.21
CA ARG A 55 5.88 -1.82 -3.20
C ARG A 55 5.39 -0.55 -3.89
N LEU A 56 4.22 -0.11 -3.49
CA LEU A 56 3.64 1.13 -3.99
C LEU A 56 3.66 2.15 -2.87
N THR A 57 4.12 3.35 -3.19
CA THR A 57 4.05 4.48 -2.25
C THR A 57 2.87 5.33 -2.69
N CYS A 58 1.93 5.54 -1.78
CA CYS A 58 0.67 6.20 -2.10
C CYS A 58 0.41 7.36 -1.16
N ASP A 59 -0.23 8.40 -1.70
CA ASP A 59 -0.76 9.49 -0.88
C ASP A 59 -2.23 9.22 -0.62
N VAL A 60 -2.66 9.51 0.59
CA VAL A 60 -4.06 9.34 0.98
C VAL A 60 -4.82 10.58 0.52
N ILE A 61 -5.79 10.38 -0.35
CA ILE A 61 -6.60 11.46 -0.88
C ILE A 61 -8.03 11.45 -0.36
N GLY A 62 -8.40 10.40 0.37
CA GLY A 62 -9.71 10.33 1.01
C GLY A 62 -9.67 9.30 2.12
N SER A 63 -10.49 9.49 3.14
CA SER A 63 -10.55 8.58 4.27
C SER A 63 -11.99 8.46 4.73
N ASP A 64 -12.42 7.23 4.96
CA ASP A 64 -13.74 6.93 5.51
C ASP A 64 -13.53 5.99 6.69
N LYS A 65 -14.62 5.52 7.28
CA LYS A 65 -14.54 4.68 8.48
C LYS A 65 -13.82 3.35 8.24
N ALA A 66 -13.93 2.84 7.03
CA ALA A 66 -13.41 1.51 6.73
C ALA A 66 -12.56 1.48 5.46
N THR A 67 -12.32 2.63 4.82
CA THR A 67 -11.59 2.66 3.57
C THR A 67 -10.69 3.87 3.46
N LEU A 68 -9.61 3.72 2.71
CA LEU A 68 -8.76 4.83 2.31
C LEU A 68 -8.76 4.91 0.80
N SER A 69 -8.88 6.14 0.29
CA SER A 69 -8.70 6.40 -1.14
C SER A 69 -7.27 6.86 -1.34
N LEU A 70 -6.58 6.23 -2.26
CA LEU A 70 -5.16 6.42 -2.46
C LEU A 70 -4.85 6.81 -3.89
N ILE A 71 -3.75 7.54 -4.09
CA ILE A 71 -3.19 7.75 -5.40
C ILE A 71 -1.74 7.28 -5.37
N VAL A 72 -1.35 6.50 -6.38
CA VAL A 72 -0.01 5.93 -6.44
C VAL A 72 0.97 7.00 -6.85
N ARG A 73 1.98 7.23 -6.04
CA ARG A 73 3.04 8.21 -6.33
C ARG A 73 4.33 7.55 -6.75
N GLY A 74 4.57 6.33 -6.31
CA GLY A 74 5.78 5.61 -6.67
C GLY A 74 5.52 4.12 -6.71
N SER A 75 6.25 3.43 -7.55
CA SER A 75 6.13 1.99 -7.70
C SER A 75 7.54 1.42 -7.78
N ARG A 76 7.82 0.47 -6.94
CA ARG A 76 9.15 -0.14 -6.90
C ARG A 76 8.99 -1.64 -6.74
N ARG A 77 9.75 -2.37 -7.52
CA ARG A 77 9.79 -3.82 -7.38
C ARG A 77 11.10 -4.18 -6.70
N GLU A 78 10.99 -4.79 -5.54
CA GLU A 78 12.15 -5.21 -4.78
C GLU A 78 12.46 -6.66 -5.10
N ASP A 79 13.73 -6.96 -5.32
CA ASP A 79 14.12 -8.33 -5.57
C ASP A 79 13.88 -9.17 -4.33
N ALA A 80 13.49 -10.41 -4.56
CA ALA A 80 13.35 -11.35 -3.48
C ALA A 80 14.73 -11.51 -2.82
N PRO A 81 14.77 -11.48 -1.56
CA PRO A 81 16.05 -11.62 -0.88
C PRO A 81 16.57 -13.02 -1.02
N VAL A 82 16.80 -13.56 -1.43
CA VAL A 82 17.10 -14.71 -1.46
C VAL A 82 18.29 -15.19 -1.49
N PRO A 83 17.87 -14.82 -1.36
CA PRO A 83 18.58 -15.15 -1.09
C PRO A 83 19.56 -15.21 -0.89
N GLU A 84 19.33 -15.02 -0.83
CA GLU A 84 19.90 -15.05 -0.67
C GLU A 84 20.68 -15.35 -0.45
N VAL A 85 20.57 -15.33 -0.42
CA VAL A 85 21.15 -15.58 -0.26
C VAL A 85 21.85 -16.11 -0.07
N VAL A 86 21.76 -16.33 0.02
CA VAL A 86 22.29 -16.87 0.22
C VAL A 86 23.27 -17.19 0.19
N LEU A 87 23.43 -17.23 0.17
CA LEU A 87 24.26 -17.49 0.19
C LEU A 87 25.02 -17.75 0.34
N VAL A 88 25.12 -17.91 0.40
CA VAL A 88 25.75 -18.14 0.67
C VAL A 88 26.38 -18.52 0.92
#